data_9855ee479a07aebbf5fef54f95cdf0f0
#
_entry.id   9855ee479a07aebbf5fef54f95cdf0f0
#
_cell.length_a   1.000
_cell.length_b   1.000
_cell.length_c   1.000
_cell.angle_alpha   90.00
_cell.angle_beta   90.00
_cell.angle_gamma   90.00
#
_symmetry.space_group_name_H-M   'P 1'
#
loop_
_entity.id
_entity.type
_entity.pdbx_description
1 polymer ?
#
loop_
_entity_poly.entity_id
_entity_poly.type
_entity_poly.pdbx_seq_one_letter_code
_entity_poly.pdbx_strand_id
1 'polypeptide(L)'
;MHYIIDGYNVINSNDMFIASTLEGRRNKLIEFISVNRPHGSLRNSVTVVFDCKSKNPYESDGYNKSHYGSIEIIFSDGVVSADDIIAEIADNAKNPYEIIIVTNDKGIRRRTAPSGAKHESVEIFLSKGFKPKNAERASEAASIGVKEEINEEFEKLWLKKRSEK
;
A
#
# COMPACT_ATOMS: atom_id res chain seq x y z
N MET A 1 3.83 11.92 7.61
CA MET A 1 4.42 10.70 7.05
C MET A 1 4.08 10.57 5.59
N HIS A 2 4.97 10.01 4.79
CA HIS A 2 4.73 9.70 3.38
C HIS A 2 4.80 8.18 3.18
N TYR A 3 3.71 7.58 2.74
CA TYR A 3 3.63 6.15 2.44
C TYR A 3 3.96 5.92 0.97
N ILE A 4 4.98 5.11 0.70
CA ILE A 4 5.34 4.65 -0.64
C ILE A 4 4.94 3.18 -0.73
N ILE A 5 4.04 2.85 -1.64
CA ILE A 5 3.42 1.54 -1.72
C ILE A 5 3.86 0.85 -3.00
N ASP A 6 4.48 -0.32 -2.87
CA ASP A 6 4.73 -1.22 -3.98
C ASP A 6 3.40 -1.86 -4.40
N GLY A 7 2.79 -1.31 -5.44
CA GLY A 7 1.43 -1.64 -5.82
C GLY A 7 1.24 -3.11 -6.20
N TYR A 8 2.16 -3.70 -6.97
CA TYR A 8 2.01 -5.10 -7.35
C TYR A 8 2.36 -6.06 -6.23
N ASN A 9 3.27 -5.72 -5.35
CA ASN A 9 3.52 -6.54 -4.18
C ASN A 9 2.28 -6.63 -3.30
N VAL A 10 1.56 -5.51 -3.08
CA VAL A 10 0.30 -5.50 -2.34
C VAL A 10 -0.79 -6.29 -3.05
N ILE A 11 -1.02 -6.05 -4.35
CA ILE A 11 -2.06 -6.74 -5.13
C ILE A 11 -1.83 -8.26 -5.15
N ASN A 12 -0.58 -8.70 -5.25
CA ASN A 12 -0.24 -10.12 -5.33
C ASN A 12 -0.21 -10.82 -3.97
N SER A 13 -0.12 -10.05 -2.89
CA SER A 13 -0.09 -10.60 -1.52
C SER A 13 -1.48 -10.92 -0.96
N ASN A 14 -2.56 -10.42 -1.57
CA ASN A 14 -3.91 -10.60 -1.02
C ASN A 14 -4.98 -10.76 -2.11
N ASP A 15 -5.81 -11.80 -1.96
CA ASP A 15 -6.87 -12.16 -2.92
C ASP A 15 -8.02 -11.13 -2.99
N MET A 16 -8.14 -10.22 -2.03
CA MET A 16 -9.17 -9.16 -2.06
C MET A 16 -9.09 -8.26 -3.30
N PHE A 17 -7.91 -8.21 -3.94
CA PHE A 17 -7.68 -7.42 -5.14
C PHE A 17 -7.87 -8.20 -6.43
N ILE A 18 -8.37 -9.45 -6.38
CA ILE A 18 -8.63 -10.24 -7.59
C ILE A 18 -9.70 -9.55 -8.45
N ALA A 19 -9.37 -9.38 -9.74
CA ALA A 19 -10.27 -8.89 -10.77
C ALA A 19 -9.90 -9.54 -12.10
N SER A 20 -10.80 -9.46 -13.08
CA SER A 20 -10.60 -10.05 -14.42
C SER A 20 -9.47 -9.40 -15.21
N THR A 21 -9.16 -8.14 -14.91
CA THR A 21 -8.10 -7.37 -15.57
C THR A 21 -7.09 -6.84 -14.55
N LEU A 22 -5.86 -6.60 -15.01
CA LEU A 22 -4.81 -6.00 -14.20
C LEU A 22 -5.17 -4.57 -13.75
N GLU A 23 -5.82 -3.81 -14.64
CA GLU A 23 -6.36 -2.49 -14.34
C GLU A 23 -7.42 -2.56 -13.23
N GLY A 24 -8.35 -3.52 -13.31
CA GLY A 24 -9.35 -3.73 -12.27
C GLY A 24 -8.72 -4.05 -10.91
N ARG A 25 -7.61 -4.81 -10.88
CA ARG A 25 -6.85 -5.08 -9.65
C ARG A 25 -6.22 -3.81 -9.07
N ARG A 26 -5.61 -2.96 -9.92
CA ARG A 26 -5.04 -1.67 -9.49
C ARG A 26 -6.12 -0.75 -8.93
N ASN A 27 -7.26 -0.65 -9.64
CA ASN A 27 -8.38 0.20 -9.21
C ASN A 27 -8.92 -0.23 -7.84
N LYS A 28 -9.06 -1.53 -7.57
CA LYS A 28 -9.44 -2.05 -6.26
C LYS A 28 -8.47 -1.65 -5.15
N LEU A 29 -7.15 -1.68 -5.41
CA LEU A 29 -6.15 -1.24 -4.43
C LEU A 29 -6.29 0.26 -4.15
N ILE A 30 -6.39 1.08 -5.19
CA ILE A 30 -6.52 2.54 -5.05
C ILE A 30 -7.81 2.91 -4.31
N GLU A 31 -8.92 2.27 -4.65
CA GLU A 31 -10.20 2.44 -3.96
C GLU A 31 -10.09 2.04 -2.48
N PHE A 32 -9.49 0.87 -2.19
CA PHE A 32 -9.25 0.43 -0.83
C PHE A 32 -8.46 1.47 -0.01
N ILE A 33 -7.36 2.00 -0.56
CA ILE A 33 -6.55 3.01 0.12
C ILE A 33 -7.35 4.29 0.35
N SER A 34 -8.10 4.74 -0.65
CA SER A 34 -8.90 5.97 -0.58
C SER A 34 -10.01 5.87 0.47
N VAL A 35 -10.73 4.75 0.49
CA VAL A 35 -11.89 4.54 1.37
C VAL A 35 -11.46 4.19 2.79
N ASN A 36 -10.58 3.20 2.94
CA ASN A 36 -10.22 2.64 4.25
C ASN A 36 -9.06 3.38 4.94
N ARG A 37 -8.25 4.13 4.18
CA ARG A 37 -7.14 4.96 4.68
C ARG A 37 -6.18 4.20 5.61
N PRO A 38 -5.58 3.10 5.16
CA PRO A 38 -4.62 2.35 5.97
C PRO A 38 -3.38 3.16 6.34
N HIS A 39 -3.13 4.26 5.63
CA HIS A 39 -2.10 5.25 5.95
C HIS A 39 -2.48 6.19 7.12
N GLY A 40 -3.70 6.05 7.68
CA GLY A 40 -4.18 6.80 8.84
C GLY A 40 -4.62 8.23 8.52
N SER A 41 -3.88 9.23 9.01
CA SER A 41 -4.27 10.64 8.89
C SER A 41 -4.32 11.14 7.44
N LEU A 42 -5.27 12.05 7.15
CA LEU A 42 -5.33 12.77 5.87
C LEU A 42 -4.10 13.66 5.59
N ARG A 43 -3.30 13.95 6.63
CA ARG A 43 -2.05 14.70 6.47
C ARG A 43 -0.91 13.83 5.95
N ASN A 44 -1.09 12.51 5.95
CA ASN A 44 -0.12 11.59 5.39
C ASN A 44 -0.31 11.53 3.88
N SER A 45 0.76 11.74 3.13
CA SER A 45 0.78 11.57 1.68
C SER A 45 0.93 10.08 1.32
N VAL A 46 0.41 9.72 0.16
CA VAL A 46 0.47 8.35 -0.37
C VAL A 46 0.90 8.39 -1.82
N THR A 47 1.93 7.64 -2.14
CA THR A 47 2.36 7.35 -3.52
C THR A 47 2.30 5.85 -3.74
N VAL A 48 1.57 5.40 -4.76
CA VAL A 48 1.52 3.99 -5.18
C VAL A 48 2.34 3.85 -6.46
N VAL A 49 3.32 2.96 -6.44
CA VAL A 49 4.19 2.71 -7.59
C VAL A 49 3.82 1.37 -8.21
N PHE A 50 3.57 1.38 -9.52
CA PHE A 50 3.30 0.19 -10.31
C PHE A 50 4.39 -0.01 -11.36
N ASP A 51 4.89 -1.24 -11.47
CA ASP A 51 5.79 -1.60 -12.54
C ASP A 51 5.01 -1.74 -13.86
N CYS A 52 5.45 -1.04 -14.91
CA CYS A 52 4.88 -1.15 -16.23
C CYS A 52 5.82 -1.93 -17.14
N LYS A 53 5.36 -3.07 -17.64
CA LYS A 53 6.12 -3.89 -18.59
C LYS A 53 6.01 -3.38 -20.03
N SER A 54 5.68 -2.11 -20.25
CA SER A 54 5.61 -1.53 -21.58
C SER A 54 7.01 -1.44 -22.18
N LYS A 55 7.21 -2.10 -23.31
CA LYS A 55 8.49 -2.21 -24.01
C LYS A 55 8.63 -1.16 -25.11
N ASN A 56 8.16 0.05 -24.94
CA ASN A 56 8.38 1.06 -25.97
C ASN A 56 9.45 2.06 -25.50
N PRO A 57 10.76 1.79 -25.79
CA PRO A 57 11.88 2.65 -25.35
C PRO A 57 11.87 4.03 -25.99
N TYR A 58 11.00 4.27 -26.99
CA TYR A 58 10.95 5.50 -27.77
C TYR A 58 9.91 6.51 -27.30
N GLU A 59 9.09 6.16 -26.31
CA GLU A 59 8.04 7.04 -25.75
C GLU A 59 8.29 7.42 -24.28
N SER A 60 9.48 7.16 -23.74
CA SER A 60 9.76 7.34 -22.34
C SER A 60 10.36 8.74 -22.05
N ASP A 61 9.51 9.68 -21.68
CA ASP A 61 9.91 10.92 -20.99
C ASP A 61 9.99 10.72 -19.45
N GLY A 62 10.39 9.52 -18.99
CA GLY A 62 10.34 9.14 -17.59
C GLY A 62 9.00 8.50 -17.19
N TYR A 63 8.84 8.19 -15.91
CA TYR A 63 7.65 7.51 -15.40
C TYR A 63 6.39 8.41 -15.44
N ASN A 64 5.25 7.82 -15.80
CA ASN A 64 3.97 8.51 -15.83
C ASN A 64 3.39 8.70 -14.43
N LYS A 65 3.03 9.95 -14.10
CA LYS A 65 2.37 10.30 -12.86
C LYS A 65 0.90 10.64 -13.09
N SER A 66 0.04 10.12 -12.24
CA SER A 66 -1.37 10.45 -12.19
C SER A 66 -1.83 10.58 -10.73
N HIS A 67 -3.06 11.04 -10.52
CA HIS A 67 -3.61 11.20 -9.17
C HIS A 67 -5.02 10.63 -9.09
N TYR A 68 -5.34 10.03 -7.96
CA TYR A 68 -6.70 9.69 -7.56
C TYR A 68 -6.98 10.31 -6.20
N GLY A 69 -7.69 11.43 -6.19
CA GLY A 69 -7.83 12.25 -4.98
C GLY A 69 -6.48 12.74 -4.46
N SER A 70 -6.13 12.38 -3.24
CA SER A 70 -4.85 12.70 -2.59
C SER A 70 -3.76 11.64 -2.81
N ILE A 71 -4.05 10.58 -3.57
CA ILE A 71 -3.12 9.49 -3.84
C ILE A 71 -2.39 9.79 -5.16
N GLU A 72 -1.06 9.90 -5.10
CA GLU A 72 -0.21 9.92 -6.29
C GLU A 72 -0.02 8.48 -6.79
N ILE A 73 -0.14 8.28 -8.10
CA ILE A 73 0.07 6.99 -8.75
C ILE A 73 1.18 7.15 -9.77
N ILE A 74 2.21 6.33 -9.65
CA ILE A 74 3.35 6.33 -10.55
C ILE A 74 3.41 4.99 -11.28
N PHE A 75 3.52 5.04 -12.60
CA PHE A 75 3.82 3.88 -13.42
C PHE A 75 5.25 3.98 -13.92
N SER A 76 6.05 2.92 -13.74
CA SER A 76 7.36 2.83 -14.37
C SER A 76 7.22 2.80 -15.90
N ASP A 77 8.25 3.19 -16.62
CA ASP A 77 8.24 3.24 -18.08
C ASP A 77 8.87 1.98 -18.73
N GLY A 78 9.27 1.02 -17.90
CA GLY A 78 9.96 -0.20 -18.35
C GLY A 78 11.48 -0.03 -18.56
N VAL A 79 11.99 1.20 -18.51
CA VAL A 79 13.44 1.50 -18.45
C VAL A 79 13.87 1.60 -16.99
N VAL A 80 13.09 2.33 -16.18
CA VAL A 80 13.26 2.44 -14.73
C VAL A 80 12.24 1.53 -14.06
N SER A 81 12.68 0.64 -13.19
CA SER A 81 11.78 -0.28 -12.48
C SER A 81 11.03 0.43 -11.34
N ALA A 82 9.93 -0.19 -10.88
CA ALA A 82 9.24 0.30 -9.69
C ALA A 82 10.17 0.33 -8.46
N ASP A 83 11.07 -0.64 -8.34
CA ASP A 83 12.07 -0.71 -7.27
C ASP A 83 13.03 0.49 -7.30
N ASP A 84 13.46 0.91 -8.50
CA ASP A 84 14.32 2.07 -8.70
C ASP A 84 13.59 3.35 -8.28
N ILE A 85 12.33 3.50 -8.68
CA ILE A 85 11.51 4.67 -8.34
C ILE A 85 11.29 4.75 -6.83
N ILE A 86 10.96 3.63 -6.17
CA ILE A 86 10.79 3.57 -4.72
C ILE A 86 12.08 3.98 -3.99
N ALA A 87 13.22 3.47 -4.45
CA ALA A 87 14.52 3.81 -3.88
C ALA A 87 14.85 5.30 -4.11
N GLU A 88 14.64 5.81 -5.31
CA GLU A 88 14.88 7.22 -5.65
C GLU A 88 14.05 8.16 -4.77
N ILE A 89 12.76 7.87 -4.56
CA ILE A 89 11.90 8.69 -3.68
C ILE A 89 12.43 8.66 -2.23
N ALA A 90 12.87 7.49 -1.74
CA ALA A 90 13.40 7.35 -0.40
C ALA A 90 14.73 8.09 -0.21
N ASP A 91 15.63 8.00 -1.19
CA ASP A 91 16.97 8.61 -1.14
C ASP A 91 16.92 10.14 -1.29
N ASN A 92 15.99 10.65 -2.10
CA ASN A 92 15.80 12.09 -2.31
C ASN A 92 14.90 12.76 -1.26
N ALA A 93 14.38 12.02 -0.28
CA ALA A 93 13.52 12.57 0.75
C ALA A 93 14.29 13.51 1.69
N LYS A 94 13.75 14.70 1.94
CA LYS A 94 14.33 15.64 2.91
C LYS A 94 14.39 15.07 4.32
N ASN A 95 13.43 14.24 4.68
CA ASN A 95 13.36 13.54 5.96
C ASN A 95 12.98 12.07 5.73
N PRO A 96 13.97 11.19 5.50
CA PRO A 96 13.71 9.77 5.25
C PRO A 96 12.98 9.07 6.39
N TYR A 97 13.14 9.52 7.64
CA TYR A 97 12.45 8.95 8.80
C TYR A 97 10.92 9.14 8.76
N GLU A 98 10.42 10.03 7.91
CA GLU A 98 9.00 10.21 7.65
C GLU A 98 8.48 9.36 6.49
N ILE A 99 9.36 8.64 5.80
CA ILE A 99 9.00 7.70 4.73
C ILE A 99 8.65 6.35 5.34
N ILE A 100 7.55 5.76 4.86
CA ILE A 100 7.16 4.38 5.18
C ILE A 100 6.97 3.64 3.85
N ILE A 101 7.80 2.65 3.60
CA ILE A 101 7.74 1.82 2.40
C ILE A 101 6.95 0.56 2.72
N VAL A 102 5.86 0.35 1.97
CA VAL A 102 4.98 -0.82 2.12
C VAL A 102 5.32 -1.85 1.06
N THR A 103 6.00 -2.90 1.47
CA THR A 103 6.37 -4.04 0.61
C THR A 103 6.79 -5.25 1.43
N ASN A 104 6.55 -6.46 0.91
CA ASN A 104 7.13 -7.71 1.41
C ASN A 104 8.42 -8.08 0.69
N ASP A 105 8.82 -7.35 -0.36
CA ASP A 105 10.04 -7.61 -1.11
C ASP A 105 11.29 -7.31 -0.28
N LYS A 106 12.12 -8.34 -0.09
CA LYS A 106 13.37 -8.22 0.67
C LYS A 106 14.44 -7.44 -0.10
N GLY A 107 14.36 -7.40 -1.44
CA GLY A 107 15.26 -6.64 -2.31
C GLY A 107 15.07 -5.14 -2.10
N ILE A 108 13.82 -4.67 -2.23
CA ILE A 108 13.45 -3.27 -1.98
C ILE A 108 13.84 -2.86 -0.56
N ARG A 109 13.51 -3.69 0.44
CA ARG A 109 13.85 -3.41 1.84
C ARG A 109 15.34 -3.24 2.07
N ARG A 110 16.18 -4.13 1.50
CA ARG A 110 17.65 -4.02 1.61
C ARG A 110 18.20 -2.80 0.89
N ARG A 111 17.64 -2.47 -0.27
CA ARG A 111 18.09 -1.34 -1.07
C ARG A 111 17.79 0.00 -0.41
N THR A 112 16.61 0.13 0.21
CA THR A 112 16.16 1.39 0.82
C THR A 112 16.51 1.53 2.31
N ALA A 113 17.01 0.49 2.96
CA ALA A 113 17.44 0.55 4.37
C ALA A 113 18.51 1.64 4.64
N PRO A 114 19.51 1.88 3.77
CA PRO A 114 20.51 2.91 4.01
C PRO A 114 19.96 4.33 4.04
N SER A 115 18.82 4.62 3.37
CA SER A 115 18.19 5.94 3.40
C SER A 115 17.64 6.31 4.79
N GLY A 116 17.35 5.32 5.64
CA GLY A 116 16.69 5.52 6.94
C GLY A 116 15.15 5.46 6.87
N ALA A 117 14.59 5.15 5.71
CA ALA A 117 13.15 4.94 5.55
C ALA A 117 12.68 3.73 6.36
N LYS A 118 11.47 3.82 6.91
CA LYS A 118 10.82 2.72 7.63
C LYS A 118 10.17 1.75 6.65
N HIS A 119 10.11 0.48 7.04
CA HIS A 119 9.46 -0.56 6.25
C HIS A 119 8.27 -1.14 6.99
N GLU A 120 7.18 -1.31 6.27
CA GLU A 120 5.97 -1.96 6.77
C GLU A 120 5.62 -3.14 5.87
N SER A 121 5.16 -4.25 6.46
CA SER A 121 4.68 -5.37 5.66
C SER A 121 3.30 -5.07 5.09
N VAL A 122 2.98 -5.73 3.97
CA VAL A 122 1.68 -5.59 3.30
C VAL A 122 0.53 -5.95 4.25
N GLU A 123 0.69 -7.01 5.05
CA GLU A 123 -0.33 -7.48 5.98
C GLU A 123 -0.63 -6.44 7.06
N ILE A 124 0.41 -5.82 7.63
CA ILE A 124 0.24 -4.77 8.64
C ILE A 124 -0.46 -3.57 8.03
N PHE A 125 -0.04 -3.15 6.83
CA PHE A 125 -0.66 -2.02 6.13
C PHE A 125 -2.15 -2.27 5.86
N LEU A 126 -2.50 -3.42 5.29
CA LEU A 126 -3.88 -3.76 5.00
C LEU A 126 -4.74 -3.87 6.26
N SER A 127 -4.20 -4.47 7.33
CA SER A 127 -4.91 -4.61 8.61
C SER A 127 -5.35 -3.28 9.22
N LYS A 128 -4.58 -2.21 9.00
CA LYS A 128 -4.93 -0.85 9.45
C LYS A 128 -6.18 -0.31 8.74
N GLY A 129 -6.40 -0.68 7.47
CA GLY A 129 -7.58 -0.29 6.71
C GLY A 129 -8.88 -0.94 7.20
N PHE A 130 -8.79 -2.06 7.90
CA PHE A 130 -9.94 -2.76 8.47
C PHE A 130 -10.27 -2.37 9.91
N LYS A 131 -9.45 -1.55 10.56
CA LYS A 131 -9.77 -1.04 11.89
C LYS A 131 -10.98 -0.11 11.80
N PRO A 132 -12.01 -0.28 12.66
CA PRO A 132 -13.15 0.62 12.65
C PRO A 132 -12.67 2.05 12.90
N LYS A 133 -13.10 2.99 12.05
CA LYS A 133 -12.73 4.43 12.10
C LYS A 133 -13.10 5.13 13.42
N ASN A 134 -13.72 4.43 14.37
CA ASN A 134 -14.23 4.96 15.64
C ASN A 134 -13.34 4.67 16.85
N ALA A 135 -12.14 4.13 16.67
CA ALA A 135 -11.26 3.89 17.84
C ALA A 135 -10.83 5.19 18.56
N GLU A 136 -10.86 6.34 17.89
CA GLU A 136 -10.59 7.65 18.52
C GLU A 136 -11.84 8.29 19.17
N ARG A 137 -13.06 7.84 18.80
CA ARG A 137 -14.32 8.27 19.45
C ARG A 137 -14.89 7.24 20.43
N ALA A 138 -14.30 6.06 20.53
CA ALA A 138 -14.79 4.96 21.35
C ALA A 138 -14.30 5.04 22.81
N SER A 139 -13.57 6.07 23.22
CA SER A 139 -13.35 6.36 24.64
C SER A 139 -14.58 6.99 25.33
N GLU A 140 -15.57 7.43 24.59
CA GLU A 140 -16.81 8.02 25.13
C GLU A 140 -18.09 7.21 24.91
N ALA A 141 -18.08 6.13 24.13
CA ALA A 141 -19.27 5.31 23.85
C ALA A 141 -19.02 3.81 24.08
N ALA A 142 -18.43 3.46 25.23
CA ALA A 142 -18.30 2.07 25.64
C ALA A 142 -19.59 1.53 26.25
N SER A 143 -20.66 1.43 25.45
CA SER A 143 -21.81 0.57 25.78
C SER A 143 -22.68 0.40 24.55
N ILE A 144 -22.44 -0.64 23.75
CA ILE A 144 -23.47 -1.42 23.00
C ILE A 144 -22.71 -2.46 22.15
N GLY A 145 -23.05 -3.72 22.39
CA GLY A 145 -22.36 -4.92 21.91
C GLY A 145 -22.60 -5.28 20.43
N VAL A 146 -21.89 -4.59 19.53
CA VAL A 146 -21.82 -4.97 18.10
C VAL A 146 -20.37 -5.22 17.67
N LYS A 147 -19.42 -5.28 18.64
CA LYS A 147 -17.99 -5.32 18.37
C LYS A 147 -17.41 -6.71 18.08
N GLU A 148 -18.15 -7.79 18.27
CA GLU A 148 -17.57 -9.15 18.23
C GLU A 148 -17.75 -9.86 16.88
N GLU A 149 -18.85 -9.64 16.15
CA GLU A 149 -19.17 -10.44 14.96
C GLU A 149 -18.27 -10.16 13.74
N ILE A 150 -17.89 -8.89 13.49
CA ILE A 150 -17.08 -8.53 12.30
C ILE A 150 -15.61 -8.94 12.47
N ASN A 151 -15.10 -8.91 13.69
CA ASN A 151 -13.71 -9.31 13.96
C ASN A 151 -13.52 -10.82 13.92
N GLU A 152 -14.52 -11.58 14.36
CA GLU A 152 -14.51 -13.05 14.34
C GLU A 152 -14.59 -13.63 12.91
N GLU A 153 -15.37 -13.03 12.02
CA GLU A 153 -15.47 -13.48 10.63
C GLU A 153 -14.15 -13.26 9.88
N PHE A 154 -13.48 -12.15 10.16
CA PHE A 154 -12.21 -11.80 9.54
C PHE A 154 -11.05 -12.66 10.09
N GLU A 155 -11.01 -12.90 11.40
CA GLU A 155 -10.05 -13.83 12.01
C GLU A 155 -10.24 -15.25 11.52
N LYS A 156 -11.47 -15.72 11.35
CA LYS A 156 -11.76 -17.06 10.79
C LYS A 156 -11.28 -17.20 9.34
N LEU A 157 -11.42 -16.17 8.51
CA LEU A 157 -10.91 -16.16 7.12
C LEU A 157 -9.38 -16.13 7.07
N TRP A 158 -8.75 -15.44 8.02
CA TRP A 158 -7.29 -15.29 8.08
C TRP A 158 -6.59 -16.50 8.68
N LEU A 159 -7.14 -17.09 9.74
CA LEU A 159 -6.60 -18.26 10.43
C LEU A 159 -6.79 -19.54 9.62
N LYS A 160 -7.90 -19.67 8.86
CA LYS A 160 -8.15 -20.84 8.00
C LYS A 160 -7.09 -21.00 6.91
N LYS A 161 -6.52 -19.91 6.41
CA LYS A 161 -5.46 -19.93 5.38
C LYS A 161 -4.06 -20.28 5.93
N ARG A 162 -3.88 -20.28 7.25
CA ARG A 162 -2.60 -20.60 7.92
C ARG A 162 -2.46 -22.08 8.27
N SER A 163 -3.56 -22.84 8.29
CA SER A 163 -3.58 -24.27 8.65
C SER A 163 -3.52 -25.22 7.44
N GLU A 164 -3.49 -24.69 6.20
CA GLU A 164 -3.42 -25.46 4.96
C GLU A 164 -2.05 -25.37 4.25
N LYS A 165 -0.96 -25.10 5.01
CA LYS A 165 0.41 -25.20 4.49
C LYS A 165 1.24 -26.09 5.38
#